data_032074f80e5a6dad523e8ba966b26bc8
#
_entry.id   032074f80e5a6dad523e8ba966b26bc8
#
_cell.length_a   1.000
_cell.length_b   1.000
_cell.length_c   1.000
_cell.angle_alpha   90.00
_cell.angle_beta   90.00
_cell.angle_gamma   90.00
#
_symmetry.space_group_name_H-M   'P 1'
#
loop_
_entity.id
_entity.type
_entity.pdbx_description
1 polymer ?
#
loop_
_entity_poly.entity_id
_entity_poly.type
_entity_poly.pdbx_seq_one_letter_code
_entity_poly.pdbx_strand_id
1 'polypeptide(L)'
;MTYLLDTNVFIFLITKELNRLSEKQKSILSDADNDFVVSEASFYEIGIKSRLEKPDFIHVNISTVENDRKENQIAILKSKIEYYLNIPNVPKVIMSGSKQHGDPFDLLIISQALHEKLPILSTDSLFPLYEGLDVIS
;
A
#
# COMPACT_ATOMS: atom_id res chain seq x y z
N MET A 1 -3.31 -1.50 -17.23
CA MET A 1 -2.91 -0.40 -16.35
C MET A 1 -2.24 -0.96 -15.11
N THR A 2 -1.22 -0.30 -14.59
CA THR A 2 -0.50 -0.77 -13.41
C THR A 2 -0.94 0.01 -12.17
N TYR A 3 -1.25 -0.71 -11.10
CA TYR A 3 -1.69 -0.14 -9.83
C TYR A 3 -0.73 -0.54 -8.71
N LEU A 4 -0.43 0.41 -7.82
CA LEU A 4 0.29 0.13 -6.58
C LEU A 4 -0.73 -0.29 -5.51
N LEU A 5 -0.43 -1.35 -4.79
CA LEU A 5 -1.26 -1.81 -3.68
C LEU A 5 -0.69 -1.26 -2.37
N ASP A 6 -1.52 -0.54 -1.60
CA ASP A 6 -1.18 -0.23 -0.22
C ASP A 6 -1.06 -1.53 0.59
N THR A 7 -0.31 -1.49 1.68
CA THR A 7 -0.01 -2.68 2.48
C THR A 7 -1.28 -3.42 2.91
N ASN A 8 -2.30 -2.71 3.37
CA ASN A 8 -3.54 -3.35 3.81
C ASN A 8 -4.28 -4.02 2.65
N VAL A 9 -4.32 -3.40 1.49
CA VAL A 9 -4.95 -4.00 0.30
C VAL A 9 -4.20 -5.26 -0.12
N PHE A 10 -2.88 -5.22 -0.10
CA PHE A 10 -2.05 -6.38 -0.37
C PHE A 10 -2.37 -7.52 0.61
N ILE A 11 -2.44 -7.21 1.91
CA ILE A 11 -2.77 -8.21 2.94
C ILE A 11 -4.16 -8.81 2.68
N PHE A 12 -5.17 -7.99 2.44
CA PHE A 12 -6.53 -8.48 2.19
C PHE A 12 -6.58 -9.40 0.98
N LEU A 13 -5.82 -9.09 -0.06
CA LEU A 13 -5.77 -9.91 -1.26
C LEU A 13 -5.14 -11.28 -0.99
N ILE A 14 -3.98 -11.32 -0.33
CA ILE A 14 -3.28 -12.60 -0.08
C ILE A 14 -3.96 -13.44 1.02
N THR A 15 -4.67 -12.81 1.94
CA THR A 15 -5.43 -13.53 3.00
C THR A 15 -6.87 -13.84 2.57
N LYS A 16 -7.25 -13.43 1.36
CA LYS A 16 -8.60 -13.64 0.79
C LYS A 16 -9.70 -12.94 1.58
N GLU A 17 -9.37 -11.81 2.21
CA GLU A 17 -10.33 -10.97 2.92
C GLU A 17 -10.96 -9.94 1.96
N LEU A 18 -11.53 -10.41 0.86
CA LEU A 18 -12.05 -9.55 -0.21
C LEU A 18 -13.24 -8.70 0.23
N ASN A 19 -13.94 -9.12 1.28
CA ASN A 19 -15.02 -8.33 1.88
C ASN A 19 -14.53 -7.00 2.51
N ARG A 20 -13.22 -6.86 2.72
CA ARG A 20 -12.60 -5.62 3.22
C ARG A 20 -12.33 -4.61 2.11
N LEU A 21 -12.54 -4.99 0.86
CA LEU A 21 -12.30 -4.17 -0.32
C LEU A 21 -13.62 -3.61 -0.88
N SER A 22 -13.57 -2.42 -1.49
CA SER A 22 -14.74 -1.86 -2.17
C SER A 22 -15.04 -2.63 -3.47
N GLU A 23 -16.26 -2.47 -3.97
CA GLU A 23 -16.65 -3.09 -5.25
C GLU A 23 -15.75 -2.60 -6.39
N LYS A 24 -15.38 -1.31 -6.37
CA LYS A 24 -14.47 -0.74 -7.36
C LYS A 24 -13.09 -1.38 -7.30
N GLN A 25 -12.54 -1.56 -6.09
CA GLN A 25 -11.25 -2.22 -5.91
C GLN A 25 -11.31 -3.68 -6.36
N LYS A 26 -12.36 -4.40 -6.01
CA LYS A 26 -12.54 -5.79 -6.44
C LYS A 26 -12.63 -5.92 -7.96
N SER A 27 -13.34 -5.00 -8.61
CA SER A 27 -13.46 -4.97 -10.06
C SER A 27 -12.10 -4.77 -10.74
N ILE A 28 -11.29 -3.84 -10.23
CA ILE A 28 -9.94 -3.58 -10.74
C ILE A 28 -9.03 -4.80 -10.54
N LEU A 29 -9.08 -5.39 -9.34
CA LEU A 29 -8.24 -6.55 -9.02
C LEU A 29 -8.59 -7.81 -9.80
N SER A 30 -9.83 -7.95 -10.26
CA SER A 30 -10.26 -9.11 -11.04
C SER A 30 -10.08 -8.92 -12.55
N ASP A 31 -9.71 -7.74 -13.02
CA ASP A 31 -9.49 -7.46 -14.44
C ASP A 31 -8.11 -7.95 -14.86
N ALA A 32 -8.09 -8.95 -15.74
CA ALA A 32 -6.85 -9.57 -16.21
C ALA A 32 -5.95 -8.64 -17.03
N ASP A 33 -6.49 -7.51 -17.52
CA ASP A 33 -5.71 -6.51 -18.27
C ASP A 33 -4.92 -5.58 -17.34
N ASN A 34 -5.16 -5.64 -16.04
CA ASN A 34 -4.45 -4.83 -15.06
C ASN A 34 -3.26 -5.57 -14.46
N ASP A 35 -2.22 -4.82 -14.16
CA ASP A 35 -1.03 -5.29 -13.45
C ASP A 35 -0.97 -4.64 -12.07
N PHE A 36 -0.39 -5.38 -11.12
CA PHE A 36 -0.30 -4.92 -9.74
C PHE A 36 1.12 -5.00 -9.23
N VAL A 37 1.50 -3.99 -8.47
CA VAL A 37 2.80 -3.95 -7.78
C VAL A 37 2.56 -3.68 -6.30
N VAL A 38 3.43 -4.23 -5.47
CA VAL A 38 3.48 -3.94 -4.03
C VAL A 38 4.86 -3.37 -3.70
N SER A 39 4.89 -2.36 -2.85
CA SER A 39 6.16 -1.75 -2.45
C SER A 39 7.00 -2.71 -1.62
N GLU A 40 8.30 -2.69 -1.82
CA GLU A 40 9.26 -3.36 -0.94
C GLU A 40 9.06 -2.91 0.52
N ALA A 41 8.67 -1.65 0.74
CA ALA A 41 8.35 -1.12 2.06
C ALA A 41 7.21 -1.87 2.75
N SER A 42 6.26 -2.43 2.00
CA SER A 42 5.16 -3.20 2.58
C SER A 42 5.64 -4.47 3.29
N PHE A 43 6.67 -5.11 2.77
CA PHE A 43 7.26 -6.28 3.43
C PHE A 43 7.95 -5.88 4.74
N TYR A 44 8.63 -4.75 4.75
CA TYR A 44 9.22 -4.21 5.96
C TYR A 44 8.15 -3.86 6.99
N GLU A 45 7.08 -3.20 6.56
CA GLU A 45 5.94 -2.89 7.43
C GLU A 45 5.31 -4.14 8.02
N ILE A 46 5.06 -5.16 7.20
CA ILE A 46 4.51 -6.45 7.64
C ILE A 46 5.43 -7.08 8.69
N GLY A 47 6.73 -7.10 8.43
CA GLY A 47 7.70 -7.66 9.38
C GLY A 47 7.70 -6.95 10.72
N ILE A 48 7.78 -5.63 10.70
CA ILE A 48 7.79 -4.81 11.94
C ILE A 48 6.47 -4.95 12.70
N LYS A 49 5.35 -4.80 12.02
CA LYS A 49 4.03 -4.81 12.68
C LYS A 49 3.62 -6.18 13.15
N SER A 50 4.04 -7.24 12.46
CA SER A 50 3.86 -8.61 12.96
C SER A 50 4.69 -8.86 14.21
N ARG A 51 5.95 -8.40 14.25
CA ARG A 51 6.79 -8.49 15.43
C ARG A 51 6.17 -7.77 16.64
N LEU A 52 5.53 -6.62 16.40
CA LEU A 52 4.86 -5.84 17.42
C LEU A 52 3.45 -6.35 17.76
N GLU A 53 3.03 -7.43 17.12
CA GLU A 53 1.71 -8.04 17.33
C GLU A 53 0.55 -7.05 17.13
N LYS A 54 0.67 -6.17 16.12
CA LYS A 54 -0.40 -5.23 15.79
C LYS A 54 -1.65 -5.99 15.31
N PRO A 55 -2.86 -5.59 15.73
CA PRO A 55 -4.09 -6.36 15.47
C PRO A 55 -4.33 -6.71 14.01
N ASP A 56 -4.03 -5.80 13.08
CA ASP A 56 -4.26 -6.03 11.65
C ASP A 56 -3.19 -6.92 11.00
N PHE A 57 -2.15 -7.31 11.74
CA PHE A 57 -1.01 -8.05 11.20
C PHE A 57 -0.79 -9.41 11.86
N ILE A 58 -1.37 -9.67 13.03
CA ILE A 58 -1.11 -10.91 13.78
C ILE A 58 -1.63 -12.17 13.08
N HIS A 59 -2.63 -12.03 12.19
CA HIS A 59 -3.18 -13.16 11.44
C HIS A 59 -2.43 -13.44 10.14
N VAL A 60 -1.47 -12.59 9.77
CA VAL A 60 -0.68 -12.77 8.55
C VAL A 60 0.34 -13.88 8.77
N ASN A 61 0.32 -14.89 7.91
CA ASN A 61 1.32 -15.95 7.97
C ASN A 61 2.58 -15.51 7.23
N ILE A 62 3.59 -15.08 7.98
CA ILE A 62 4.84 -14.55 7.42
C ILE A 62 5.51 -15.56 6.47
N SER A 63 5.43 -16.85 6.79
CA SER A 63 6.12 -17.87 6.00
C SER A 63 5.54 -18.05 4.59
N THR A 64 4.29 -17.61 4.35
CA THR A 64 3.62 -17.79 3.06
C THR A 64 3.49 -16.49 2.26
N VAL A 65 3.81 -15.32 2.85
CA VAL A 65 3.57 -14.02 2.20
C VAL A 65 4.21 -13.94 0.81
N GLU A 66 5.46 -14.34 0.69
CA GLU A 66 6.17 -14.25 -0.60
C GLU A 66 5.59 -15.21 -1.64
N ASN A 67 5.23 -16.42 -1.23
CA ASN A 67 4.58 -17.38 -2.12
C ASN A 67 3.20 -16.87 -2.57
N ASP A 68 2.44 -16.32 -1.64
CA ASP A 68 1.11 -15.75 -1.93
C ASP A 68 1.21 -14.59 -2.91
N ARG A 69 2.23 -13.73 -2.77
CA ARG A 69 2.50 -12.65 -3.71
C ARG A 69 2.71 -13.21 -5.12
N LYS A 70 3.55 -14.23 -5.24
CA LYS A 70 3.86 -14.84 -6.55
C LYS A 70 2.63 -15.49 -7.17
N GLU A 71 1.83 -16.21 -6.38
CA GLU A 71 0.62 -16.85 -6.84
C GLU A 71 -0.41 -15.82 -7.34
N ASN A 72 -0.47 -14.65 -6.73
CA ASN A 72 -1.34 -13.57 -7.16
C ASN A 72 -0.72 -12.70 -8.27
N GLN A 73 0.46 -13.05 -8.76
CA GLN A 73 1.13 -12.36 -9.85
C GLN A 73 1.38 -10.86 -9.57
N ILE A 74 1.68 -10.54 -8.33
CA ILE A 74 1.98 -9.16 -7.90
C ILE A 74 3.47 -8.94 -7.98
N ALA A 75 3.93 -7.96 -8.76
CA ALA A 75 5.34 -7.60 -8.85
C ALA A 75 5.76 -6.75 -7.66
N ILE A 76 7.06 -6.66 -7.42
CA ILE A 76 7.62 -5.82 -6.35
C ILE A 76 8.10 -4.49 -6.95
N LEU A 77 7.65 -3.39 -6.37
CA LEU A 77 8.22 -2.07 -6.63
C LEU A 77 9.40 -1.88 -5.69
N LYS A 78 10.59 -2.02 -6.22
CA LYS A 78 11.82 -1.92 -5.42
C LYS A 78 12.11 -0.49 -5.01
N SER A 79 12.74 -0.32 -3.86
CA SER A 79 13.14 0.99 -3.35
C SER A 79 14.23 1.62 -4.22
N LYS A 80 14.15 2.95 -4.34
CA LYS A 80 15.17 3.80 -4.97
C LYS A 80 15.47 4.94 -4.02
N ILE A 81 16.68 5.44 -4.06
CA ILE A 81 17.10 6.57 -3.20
C ILE A 81 16.18 7.79 -3.40
N GLU A 82 15.75 8.03 -4.64
CA GLU A 82 14.88 9.17 -4.99
C GLU A 82 13.57 9.15 -4.22
N TYR A 83 13.01 7.98 -3.94
CA TYR A 83 11.77 7.89 -3.17
C TYR A 83 11.94 8.44 -1.76
N TYR A 84 13.06 8.10 -1.11
CA TYR A 84 13.35 8.57 0.25
C TYR A 84 13.61 10.07 0.27
N LEU A 85 14.44 10.55 -0.66
CA LEU A 85 14.85 11.95 -0.69
C LEU A 85 13.74 12.88 -1.18
N ASN A 86 12.69 12.35 -1.79
CA ASN A 86 11.52 13.12 -2.20
C ASN A 86 10.43 13.21 -1.11
N ILE A 87 10.57 12.49 -0.01
CA ILE A 87 9.58 12.53 1.09
C ILE A 87 9.33 13.96 1.59
N PRO A 88 10.35 14.84 1.74
CA PRO A 88 10.09 16.21 2.14
C PRO A 88 9.16 17.00 1.21
N ASN A 89 9.02 16.56 -0.04
CA ASN A 89 8.15 17.20 -1.05
C ASN A 89 6.75 16.56 -1.12
N VAL A 90 6.51 15.47 -0.40
CA VAL A 90 5.17 14.87 -0.31
C VAL A 90 4.25 15.87 0.38
N PRO A 91 3.05 16.14 -0.19
CA PRO A 91 2.10 17.05 0.45
C PRO A 91 1.80 16.66 1.88
N LYS A 92 1.58 17.65 2.75
CA LYS A 92 1.28 17.42 4.15
C LYS A 92 -0.22 17.25 4.35
N VAL A 93 -0.61 16.29 5.18
CA VAL A 93 -1.98 16.07 5.60
C VAL A 93 -2.06 16.28 7.11
N ILE A 94 -2.92 17.20 7.52
CA ILE A 94 -3.11 17.52 8.94
C ILE A 94 -4.32 16.75 9.44
N MET A 95 -4.09 15.90 10.46
CA MET A 95 -5.13 15.18 11.16
C MET A 95 -5.79 16.05 12.22
N SER A 96 -6.85 15.55 12.87
CA SER A 96 -7.51 16.25 13.97
C SER A 96 -6.50 16.62 15.08
N GLY A 97 -6.69 17.79 15.70
CA GLY A 97 -5.76 18.29 16.73
C GLY A 97 -4.47 18.87 16.19
N SER A 98 -4.45 19.26 14.91
CA SER A 98 -3.29 19.86 14.21
C SER A 98 -2.08 18.93 14.11
N LYS A 99 -2.27 17.62 14.28
CA LYS A 99 -1.21 16.64 14.15
C LYS A 99 -1.02 16.26 12.69
N GLN A 100 0.22 16.33 12.21
CA GLN A 100 0.57 15.93 10.86
C GLN A 100 0.62 14.41 10.73
N HIS A 101 0.00 13.86 9.67
CA HIS A 101 0.16 12.44 9.34
C HIS A 101 1.60 12.17 8.94
N GLY A 102 2.26 11.25 9.64
CA GLY A 102 3.68 11.01 9.46
C GLY A 102 4.09 9.55 9.58
N ASP A 103 3.17 8.60 9.35
CA ASP A 103 3.54 7.19 9.36
C ASP A 103 4.64 6.96 8.30
N PRO A 104 5.83 6.45 8.68
CA PRO A 104 6.97 6.36 7.77
C PRO A 104 6.74 5.39 6.61
N PHE A 105 5.99 4.33 6.81
CA PHE A 105 5.69 3.38 5.75
C PHE A 105 4.74 4.01 4.73
N ASP A 106 3.69 4.68 5.20
CA ASP A 106 2.74 5.37 4.34
C ASP A 106 3.42 6.47 3.52
N LEU A 107 4.27 7.28 4.15
CA LEU A 107 4.98 8.35 3.45
C LEU A 107 5.88 7.83 2.34
N LEU A 108 6.55 6.72 2.56
CA LEU A 108 7.39 6.11 1.53
C LEU A 108 6.54 5.57 0.38
N ILE A 109 5.46 4.87 0.68
CA ILE A 109 4.57 4.32 -0.35
C ILE A 109 3.93 5.44 -1.17
N ILE A 110 3.49 6.52 -0.52
CA ILE A 110 2.93 7.69 -1.18
C ILE A 110 3.99 8.36 -2.08
N SER A 111 5.21 8.51 -1.57
CA SER A 111 6.32 9.06 -2.36
C SER A 111 6.56 8.23 -3.62
N GLN A 112 6.53 6.91 -3.51
CA GLN A 112 6.69 6.02 -4.65
C GLN A 112 5.56 6.22 -5.67
N ALA A 113 4.31 6.25 -5.21
CA ALA A 113 3.15 6.42 -6.08
C ALA A 113 3.23 7.75 -6.84
N LEU A 114 3.59 8.83 -6.17
CA LEU A 114 3.73 10.14 -6.79
C LEU A 114 4.88 10.18 -7.80
N HIS A 115 6.01 9.62 -7.43
CA HIS A 115 7.19 9.61 -8.30
C HIS A 115 6.97 8.80 -9.58
N GLU A 116 6.38 7.61 -9.45
CA GLU A 116 6.13 6.71 -10.58
C GLU A 116 4.79 7.01 -11.28
N LYS A 117 4.02 7.96 -10.76
CA LYS A 117 2.69 8.30 -11.30
C LYS A 117 1.77 7.09 -11.38
N LEU A 118 1.77 6.28 -10.32
CA LEU A 118 0.94 5.09 -10.23
C LEU A 118 -0.32 5.41 -9.43
N PRO A 119 -1.50 5.01 -9.91
CA PRO A 119 -2.68 4.99 -9.06
C PRO A 119 -2.48 3.94 -7.97
N ILE A 120 -2.98 4.25 -6.77
CA ILE A 120 -2.83 3.37 -5.61
C ILE A 120 -4.19 2.90 -5.10
N LEU A 121 -4.33 1.60 -4.87
CA LEU A 121 -5.48 1.04 -4.17
C LEU A 121 -5.19 1.09 -2.67
N SER A 122 -6.06 1.79 -1.93
CA SER A 122 -5.91 1.92 -0.48
C SER A 122 -7.27 1.95 0.21
N THR A 123 -7.33 1.37 1.41
CA THR A 123 -8.50 1.47 2.29
C THR A 123 -8.30 2.54 3.37
N ASP A 124 -7.16 3.21 3.40
CA ASP A 124 -6.85 4.24 4.38
C ASP A 124 -7.54 5.55 4.00
N SER A 125 -8.36 6.08 4.91
CA SER A 125 -9.12 7.33 4.70
C SER A 125 -8.23 8.57 4.57
N LEU A 126 -6.97 8.51 4.98
CA LEU A 126 -6.04 9.64 4.89
C LEU A 126 -5.41 9.75 3.50
N PHE A 127 -5.27 8.65 2.77
CA PHE A 127 -4.62 8.67 1.45
C PHE A 127 -5.29 9.60 0.44
N PRO A 128 -6.64 9.62 0.32
CA PRO A 128 -7.30 10.55 -0.61
C PRO A 128 -7.07 12.03 -0.31
N LEU A 129 -6.59 12.36 0.88
CA LEU A 129 -6.32 13.74 1.27
C LEU A 129 -4.97 14.25 0.75
N TYR A 130 -4.11 13.37 0.25
CA TYR A 130 -2.81 13.76 -0.30
C TYR A 130 -2.99 14.34 -1.70
N GLU A 131 -2.63 15.60 -1.86
CA GLU A 131 -2.73 16.30 -3.13
C GLU A 131 -1.88 15.61 -4.21
N GLY A 132 -2.47 15.39 -5.39
CA GLY A 132 -1.77 14.78 -6.52
C GLY A 132 -1.71 13.26 -6.48
N LEU A 133 -2.14 12.62 -5.39
CA LEU A 133 -2.17 11.16 -5.29
C LEU A 133 -3.48 10.62 -5.89
N ASP A 134 -3.37 9.73 -6.86
CA ASP A 134 -4.53 9.08 -7.48
C ASP A 134 -4.90 7.85 -6.66
N VAL A 135 -5.90 7.97 -5.81
CA VAL A 135 -6.31 6.93 -4.87
C VAL A 135 -7.61 6.26 -5.32
N ILE A 136 -7.56 4.95 -5.43
CA ILE A 136 -8.75 4.12 -5.64
C ILE A 136 -9.18 3.57 -4.28
N SER A 137 -10.24 4.15 -3.77
CA SER A 137 -10.82 3.71 -2.50
C SER A 137 -11.84 2.61 -2.68
#